data_43a5a91f48ed3f6f42c2261a823ebcc0
#
_entry.id   43a5a91f48ed3f6f42c2261a823ebcc0
#
_cell.length_a   1.000
_cell.length_b   1.000
_cell.length_c   1.000
_cell.angle_alpha   90.00
_cell.angle_beta   90.00
_cell.angle_gamma   90.00
#
_symmetry.space_group_name_H-M   'P 1'
#
loop_
_entity.id
_entity.type
_entity.pdbx_description
1 polymer ?
#
loop_
_entity_poly.entity_id
_entity_poly.type
_entity_poly.pdbx_seq_one_letter_code
_entity_poly.pdbx_strand_id
1 'polypeptide(L)'
;MADEGDILTDLDLDPAAGGNEPPNGRDNQPQVGFLTQYIKDLSVENPNAPASLQWNEQPQVDLQMNIGANEAGEDVHEVELKLNAGAKAASGVLYAVELVYAGLVVVRNIPDEQAHAFLYAEAPRILFPFARTIIADATRDAGFQPLLLDPIDFNALYMQRLDEKRREEEAAGGGAATPSAGEA
;
A
#
# COMPACT_ATOMS: atom_id res chain seq x y z
N MET A 1 -8.44 52.26 -7.67
CA MET A 1 -8.31 51.31 -8.74
C MET A 1 -7.13 50.44 -8.37
N ALA A 2 -7.40 49.29 -7.76
CA ALA A 2 -6.40 48.28 -7.42
C ALA A 2 -6.33 47.29 -8.59
N ASP A 3 -5.11 47.15 -9.13
CA ASP A 3 -4.76 46.25 -10.19
C ASP A 3 -4.74 44.80 -9.64
N GLU A 4 -5.74 44.01 -10.03
CA GLU A 4 -5.77 42.58 -9.72
C GLU A 4 -4.83 41.86 -10.70
N GLY A 5 -3.57 41.71 -10.30
CA GLY A 5 -2.58 40.91 -11.01
C GLY A 5 -3.01 39.44 -11.06
N ASP A 6 -3.33 38.98 -12.25
CA ASP A 6 -3.64 37.59 -12.59
C ASP A 6 -2.38 36.72 -12.41
N ILE A 7 -2.37 35.90 -11.33
CA ILE A 7 -1.21 35.06 -10.92
C ILE A 7 -1.16 33.73 -11.71
N LEU A 8 -2.05 33.51 -12.68
CA LEU A 8 -2.20 32.18 -13.34
C LEU A 8 -1.70 32.13 -14.80
N THR A 9 -1.09 33.19 -15.33
CA THR A 9 -0.67 33.25 -16.74
C THR A 9 0.80 32.95 -17.02
N ASP A 10 1.63 32.69 -16.00
CA ASP A 10 3.08 32.39 -16.18
C ASP A 10 3.45 30.90 -16.00
N LEU A 11 2.55 29.98 -16.36
CA LEU A 11 2.94 28.61 -16.67
C LEU A 11 3.24 28.52 -18.15
N ASP A 12 4.46 28.94 -18.54
CA ASP A 12 5.05 28.64 -19.85
C ASP A 12 5.22 27.12 -20.00
N LEU A 13 4.14 26.46 -20.39
CA LEU A 13 4.20 25.10 -20.92
C LEU A 13 4.70 25.21 -22.37
N ASP A 14 6.03 25.20 -22.55
CA ASP A 14 6.66 25.13 -23.86
C ASP A 14 6.37 23.75 -24.49
N PRO A 15 5.49 23.64 -25.52
CA PRO A 15 5.17 22.37 -26.17
C PRO A 15 6.28 21.89 -27.13
N ALA A 16 7.42 22.56 -27.21
CA ALA A 16 8.48 22.27 -28.15
C ALA A 16 9.75 21.63 -27.55
N ALA A 17 9.73 21.17 -26.30
CA ALA A 17 10.87 20.44 -25.70
C ALA A 17 10.91 18.94 -26.14
N GLY A 18 10.61 18.67 -27.43
CA GLY A 18 10.88 17.41 -28.11
C GLY A 18 12.26 17.40 -28.80
N GLY A 19 13.29 17.88 -28.11
CA GLY A 19 14.67 17.81 -28.62
C GLY A 19 15.32 16.52 -28.07
N ASN A 20 15.90 15.71 -28.99
CA ASN A 20 16.90 14.69 -28.67
C ASN A 20 18.08 15.38 -27.94
N GLU A 21 17.95 15.57 -26.63
CA GLU A 21 19.13 15.82 -25.80
C GLU A 21 20.00 14.57 -25.81
N PRO A 22 21.31 14.67 -26.06
CA PRO A 22 22.22 13.55 -25.93
C PRO A 22 22.14 13.02 -24.48
N PRO A 23 22.40 11.71 -24.22
CA PRO A 23 22.38 11.13 -22.89
C PRO A 23 23.44 11.85 -22.04
N ASN A 24 23.02 12.89 -21.34
CA ASN A 24 23.84 13.61 -20.38
C ASN A 24 23.53 13.02 -19.02
N GLY A 25 24.38 12.24 -18.44
CA GLY A 25 24.50 11.82 -17.05
C GLY A 25 23.27 11.83 -16.10
N ARG A 26 22.09 12.25 -16.56
CA ARG A 26 20.82 12.27 -15.82
C ARG A 26 20.22 10.88 -15.70
N ASP A 27 20.52 9.99 -16.66
CA ASP A 27 20.03 8.60 -16.67
C ASP A 27 20.62 7.75 -15.54
N ASN A 28 21.70 8.22 -14.89
CA ASN A 28 22.35 7.55 -13.77
C ASN A 28 22.00 8.16 -12.39
N GLN A 29 21.09 9.13 -12.32
CA GLN A 29 20.69 9.69 -11.03
C GLN A 29 19.69 8.76 -10.34
N PRO A 30 19.81 8.58 -9.01
CA PRO A 30 18.81 7.88 -8.23
C PRO A 30 17.44 8.53 -8.38
N GLN A 31 16.45 7.75 -8.72
CA GLN A 31 15.07 8.23 -8.86
C GLN A 31 14.10 7.28 -8.19
N VAL A 32 13.26 7.85 -7.32
CA VAL A 32 12.15 7.14 -6.68
C VAL A 32 10.96 8.07 -6.62
N GLY A 33 9.78 7.59 -7.01
CA GLY A 33 8.57 8.39 -6.94
C GLY A 33 7.34 7.68 -7.47
N PHE A 34 6.17 8.24 -7.13
CA PHE A 34 4.89 7.76 -7.66
C PHE A 34 4.60 8.37 -9.03
N LEU A 35 4.19 7.52 -9.96
CA LEU A 35 3.66 7.93 -11.27
C LEU A 35 2.16 8.19 -11.19
N THR A 36 1.44 7.28 -10.51
CA THR A 36 -0.02 7.37 -10.32
C THR A 36 -0.47 6.50 -9.16
N GLN A 37 -1.69 6.72 -8.68
CA GLN A 37 -2.35 5.92 -7.65
C GLN A 37 -3.80 5.68 -8.08
N TYR A 38 -4.36 4.50 -7.73
CA TYR A 38 -5.70 4.13 -8.15
C TYR A 38 -6.31 3.02 -7.28
N ILE A 39 -7.63 2.94 -7.29
CA ILE A 39 -8.35 1.77 -6.79
C ILE A 39 -8.23 0.67 -7.86
N LYS A 40 -7.60 -0.45 -7.50
CA LYS A 40 -7.50 -1.61 -8.39
C LYS A 40 -8.71 -2.53 -8.23
N ASP A 41 -9.19 -2.67 -7.00
CA ASP A 41 -10.40 -3.42 -6.68
C ASP A 41 -11.06 -2.85 -5.44
N LEU A 42 -12.40 -2.84 -5.42
CA LEU A 42 -13.20 -2.46 -4.26
C LEU A 42 -14.49 -3.28 -4.26
N SER A 43 -14.68 -4.05 -3.19
CA SER A 43 -15.90 -4.79 -2.91
C SER A 43 -16.48 -4.35 -1.57
N VAL A 44 -17.80 -4.16 -1.54
CA VAL A 44 -18.55 -3.83 -0.32
C VAL A 44 -19.75 -4.75 -0.23
N GLU A 45 -19.82 -5.52 0.84
CA GLU A 45 -20.89 -6.48 1.09
C GLU A 45 -21.63 -6.12 2.36
N ASN A 46 -22.97 -6.14 2.28
CA ASN A 46 -23.87 -5.98 3.41
C ASN A 46 -24.90 -7.12 3.38
N PRO A 47 -24.48 -8.34 3.78
CA PRO A 47 -25.23 -9.58 3.49
C PRO A 47 -26.55 -9.67 4.27
N ASN A 48 -26.68 -8.96 5.39
CA ASN A 48 -27.86 -8.99 6.25
C ASN A 48 -28.71 -7.72 6.18
N ALA A 49 -28.50 -6.85 5.18
CA ALA A 49 -29.35 -5.71 4.96
C ALA A 49 -30.77 -6.15 4.51
N PRO A 50 -31.85 -5.45 4.93
CA PRO A 50 -31.87 -4.24 5.77
C PRO A 50 -31.85 -4.53 7.29
N ALA A 51 -31.91 -5.79 7.73
CA ALA A 51 -32.03 -6.14 9.13
C ALA A 51 -30.80 -5.68 9.95
N SER A 52 -29.60 -5.82 9.40
CA SER A 52 -28.34 -5.40 10.04
C SER A 52 -28.29 -3.92 10.41
N LEU A 53 -29.02 -3.05 9.69
CA LEU A 53 -29.09 -1.62 9.96
C LEU A 53 -29.88 -1.27 11.23
N GLN A 54 -30.62 -2.23 11.79
CA GLN A 54 -31.43 -2.07 13.01
C GLN A 54 -30.80 -2.75 14.23
N TRP A 55 -29.66 -3.42 14.06
CA TRP A 55 -28.97 -4.10 15.17
C TRP A 55 -28.29 -3.06 16.07
N ASN A 56 -28.59 -3.16 17.38
CA ASN A 56 -28.03 -2.26 18.40
C ASN A 56 -26.82 -2.88 19.14
N GLU A 57 -26.31 -3.98 18.64
CA GLU A 57 -25.17 -4.71 19.21
C GLU A 57 -23.87 -4.01 18.86
N GLN A 58 -22.92 -4.04 19.78
CA GLN A 58 -21.58 -3.53 19.51
C GLN A 58 -20.83 -4.51 18.60
N PRO A 59 -20.41 -4.10 17.38
CA PRO A 59 -19.72 -4.99 16.49
C PRO A 59 -18.25 -5.21 16.90
N GLN A 60 -17.75 -6.40 16.62
CA GLN A 60 -16.32 -6.67 16.53
C GLN A 60 -15.85 -6.34 15.12
N VAL A 61 -14.80 -5.52 15.03
CA VAL A 61 -14.15 -5.18 13.76
C VAL A 61 -12.88 -6.00 13.62
N ASP A 62 -12.72 -6.65 12.48
CA ASP A 62 -11.50 -7.32 12.06
C ASP A 62 -10.89 -6.57 10.88
N LEU A 63 -9.56 -6.38 10.89
CA LEU A 63 -8.82 -5.75 9.82
C LEU A 63 -7.61 -6.60 9.47
N GLN A 64 -7.53 -7.00 8.21
CA GLN A 64 -6.36 -7.66 7.64
C GLN A 64 -5.73 -6.76 6.59
N MET A 65 -4.40 -6.71 6.59
CA MET A 65 -3.63 -5.91 5.66
C MET A 65 -2.52 -6.74 5.04
N ASN A 66 -2.34 -6.60 3.73
CA ASN A 66 -1.23 -7.17 3.00
C ASN A 66 -0.63 -6.13 2.03
N ILE A 67 0.69 -6.19 1.87
CA ILE A 67 1.46 -5.34 0.96
C ILE A 67 2.11 -6.24 -0.08
N GLY A 68 1.90 -5.93 -1.35
CA GLY A 68 2.55 -6.57 -2.49
C GLY A 68 3.28 -5.56 -3.36
N ALA A 69 4.36 -6.00 -3.99
CA ALA A 69 5.03 -5.22 -5.03
C ALA A 69 5.35 -6.14 -6.20
N ASN A 70 4.96 -5.74 -7.41
CA ASN A 70 5.15 -6.48 -8.64
C ASN A 70 5.84 -5.60 -9.67
N GLU A 71 6.66 -6.20 -10.54
CA GLU A 71 7.21 -5.49 -11.68
C GLU A 71 6.09 -5.14 -12.67
N ALA A 72 6.02 -3.88 -13.11
CA ALA A 72 5.03 -3.37 -14.04
C ALA A 72 5.66 -2.81 -15.33
N GLY A 73 6.98 -2.74 -15.40
CA GLY A 73 7.76 -2.27 -16.54
C GLY A 73 9.23 -2.09 -16.16
N GLU A 74 10.02 -1.57 -17.09
CA GLU A 74 11.42 -1.23 -16.82
C GLU A 74 11.48 -0.14 -15.73
N ASP A 75 12.15 -0.41 -14.62
CA ASP A 75 12.24 0.46 -13.44
C ASP A 75 10.89 0.86 -12.80
N VAL A 76 9.78 0.23 -13.19
CA VAL A 76 8.44 0.54 -12.67
C VAL A 76 7.87 -0.65 -11.91
N HIS A 77 7.38 -0.38 -10.70
CA HIS A 77 6.74 -1.36 -9.84
C HIS A 77 5.30 -0.94 -9.52
N GLU A 78 4.41 -1.91 -9.47
CA GLU A 78 3.07 -1.73 -8.89
C GLU A 78 3.12 -2.15 -7.43
N VAL A 79 2.87 -1.19 -6.52
CA VAL A 79 2.71 -1.48 -5.10
C VAL A 79 1.23 -1.55 -4.77
N GLU A 80 0.80 -2.67 -4.22
CA GLU A 80 -0.58 -2.93 -3.81
C GLU A 80 -0.70 -2.94 -2.29
N LEU A 81 -1.62 -2.14 -1.77
CA LEU A 81 -2.08 -2.20 -0.39
C LEU A 81 -3.47 -2.85 -0.36
N LYS A 82 -3.52 -4.09 0.13
CA LYS A 82 -4.76 -4.88 0.25
C LYS A 82 -5.28 -4.76 1.67
N LEU A 83 -6.52 -4.31 1.81
CA LEU A 83 -7.21 -4.14 3.09
C LEU A 83 -8.51 -4.93 3.06
N ASN A 84 -8.69 -5.83 4.01
CA ASN A 84 -9.94 -6.55 4.24
C ASN A 84 -10.46 -6.14 5.61
N ALA A 85 -11.58 -5.43 5.64
CA ALA A 85 -12.20 -4.95 6.86
C ALA A 85 -13.61 -5.54 6.99
N GLY A 86 -13.90 -6.14 8.12
CA GLY A 86 -15.22 -6.71 8.41
C GLY A 86 -15.72 -6.32 9.78
N ALA A 87 -17.03 -6.17 9.92
CA ALA A 87 -17.70 -6.01 11.20
C ALA A 87 -18.73 -7.11 11.44
N LYS A 88 -18.67 -7.72 12.62
CA LYS A 88 -19.52 -8.82 13.02
C LYS A 88 -20.11 -8.58 14.41
N ALA A 89 -21.42 -8.76 14.54
CA ALA A 89 -22.13 -8.77 15.80
C ALA A 89 -22.57 -10.18 16.17
N ALA A 90 -23.20 -10.37 17.33
CA ALA A 90 -23.75 -11.66 17.73
C ALA A 90 -24.82 -12.16 16.76
N SER A 91 -25.62 -11.26 16.19
CA SER A 91 -26.67 -11.57 15.21
C SER A 91 -26.14 -11.91 13.81
N GLY A 92 -24.89 -11.59 13.48
CA GLY A 92 -24.29 -11.91 12.18
C GLY A 92 -23.27 -10.88 11.67
N VAL A 93 -22.93 -11.00 10.40
CA VAL A 93 -22.04 -10.07 9.70
C VAL A 93 -22.80 -8.78 9.38
N LEU A 94 -22.25 -7.62 9.77
CA LEU A 94 -22.81 -6.33 9.39
C LEU A 94 -22.38 -5.98 7.98
N TYR A 95 -21.06 -5.93 7.76
CA TYR A 95 -20.48 -5.64 6.47
C TYR A 95 -19.12 -6.32 6.29
N ALA A 96 -18.70 -6.45 5.06
CA ALA A 96 -17.34 -6.74 4.67
C ALA A 96 -16.92 -5.78 3.56
N VAL A 97 -15.70 -5.25 3.65
CA VAL A 97 -15.09 -4.37 2.65
C VAL A 97 -13.75 -4.94 2.27
N GLU A 98 -13.55 -5.18 1.00
CA GLU A 98 -12.26 -5.56 0.43
C GLU A 98 -11.78 -4.45 -0.49
N LEU A 99 -10.57 -3.96 -0.27
CA LEU A 99 -9.95 -2.90 -1.04
C LEU A 99 -8.55 -3.32 -1.49
N VAL A 100 -8.27 -3.18 -2.77
CA VAL A 100 -6.91 -3.16 -3.32
C VAL A 100 -6.64 -1.77 -3.84
N TYR A 101 -5.86 -0.99 -3.09
CA TYR A 101 -5.40 0.33 -3.49
C TYR A 101 -3.96 0.21 -3.98
N ALA A 102 -3.68 0.68 -5.17
CA ALA A 102 -2.40 0.49 -5.83
C ALA A 102 -1.75 1.82 -6.25
N GLY A 103 -0.45 1.77 -6.44
CA GLY A 103 0.32 2.85 -7.04
C GLY A 103 1.43 2.34 -7.92
N LEU A 104 1.63 2.98 -9.07
CA LEU A 104 2.81 2.77 -9.90
C LEU A 104 3.95 3.65 -9.40
N VAL A 105 5.08 3.02 -9.16
CA VAL A 105 6.28 3.63 -8.57
C VAL A 105 7.45 3.42 -9.52
N VAL A 106 8.17 4.48 -9.85
CA VAL A 106 9.47 4.37 -10.51
C VAL A 106 10.55 4.21 -9.44
N VAL A 107 11.44 3.22 -9.66
CA VAL A 107 12.59 2.93 -8.79
C VAL A 107 13.79 2.69 -9.69
N ARG A 108 14.70 3.66 -9.76
CA ARG A 108 15.84 3.63 -10.68
C ARG A 108 17.13 4.04 -9.98
N ASN A 109 18.23 3.36 -10.31
CA ASN A 109 19.58 3.69 -9.86
C ASN A 109 19.74 3.82 -8.34
N ILE A 110 19.02 3.00 -7.57
CA ILE A 110 19.19 2.85 -6.12
C ILE A 110 19.53 1.41 -5.78
N PRO A 111 20.24 1.16 -4.65
CA PRO A 111 20.54 -0.20 -4.19
C PRO A 111 19.28 -1.01 -3.92
N ASP A 112 19.31 -2.31 -4.21
CA ASP A 112 18.17 -3.23 -4.06
C ASP A 112 17.56 -3.20 -2.66
N GLU A 113 18.38 -3.09 -1.62
CA GLU A 113 17.90 -2.98 -0.23
C GLU A 113 17.07 -1.70 0.00
N GLN A 114 17.49 -0.58 -0.58
CA GLN A 114 16.75 0.69 -0.49
C GLN A 114 15.48 0.64 -1.34
N ALA A 115 15.54 0.01 -2.52
CA ALA A 115 14.37 -0.23 -3.37
C ALA A 115 13.34 -1.08 -2.62
N HIS A 116 13.75 -2.17 -2.00
CA HIS A 116 12.89 -3.04 -1.21
C HIS A 116 12.26 -2.30 -0.03
N ALA A 117 13.05 -1.53 0.73
CA ALA A 117 12.53 -0.72 1.84
C ALA A 117 11.53 0.32 1.37
N PHE A 118 11.77 0.97 0.22
CA PHE A 118 10.83 1.92 -0.35
C PHE A 118 9.51 1.24 -0.73
N LEU A 119 9.56 0.12 -1.45
CA LEU A 119 8.38 -0.59 -1.95
C LEU A 119 7.51 -1.17 -0.83
N TYR A 120 8.11 -1.64 0.28
CA TYR A 120 7.39 -2.34 1.34
C TYR A 120 7.16 -1.53 2.62
N ALA A 121 7.77 -0.35 2.76
CA ALA A 121 7.53 0.55 3.89
C ALA A 121 7.06 1.94 3.45
N GLU A 122 7.82 2.63 2.60
CA GLU A 122 7.54 4.02 2.28
C GLU A 122 6.35 4.18 1.33
N ALA A 123 6.28 3.36 0.27
CA ALA A 123 5.16 3.41 -0.66
C ALA A 123 3.81 3.08 0.02
N PRO A 124 3.68 2.02 0.82
CA PRO A 124 2.46 1.78 1.60
C PRO A 124 2.11 2.92 2.57
N ARG A 125 3.09 3.56 3.19
CA ARG A 125 2.89 4.73 4.06
C ARG A 125 2.23 5.90 3.30
N ILE A 126 2.61 6.09 2.03
CA ILE A 126 2.02 7.12 1.16
C ILE A 126 0.62 6.72 0.68
N LEU A 127 0.38 5.44 0.37
CA LEU A 127 -0.91 4.94 -0.12
C LEU A 127 -1.97 4.87 0.98
N PHE A 128 -1.59 4.57 2.22
CA PHE A 128 -2.52 4.26 3.31
C PHE A 128 -3.51 5.38 3.65
N PRO A 129 -3.15 6.68 3.69
CA PRO A 129 -4.11 7.75 3.94
C PRO A 129 -5.28 7.80 2.96
N PHE A 130 -5.05 7.44 1.70
CA PHE A 130 -6.09 7.35 0.68
C PHE A 130 -6.93 6.09 0.87
N ALA A 131 -6.28 4.95 1.07
CA ALA A 131 -6.97 3.68 1.30
C ALA A 131 -7.89 3.73 2.53
N ARG A 132 -7.45 4.32 3.65
CA ARG A 132 -8.30 4.47 4.85
C ARG A 132 -9.52 5.36 4.62
N THR A 133 -9.39 6.39 3.79
CA THR A 133 -10.53 7.26 3.42
C THR A 133 -11.55 6.47 2.61
N ILE A 134 -11.11 5.67 1.65
CA ILE A 134 -11.99 4.81 0.84
C ILE A 134 -12.74 3.81 1.74
N ILE A 135 -12.07 3.17 2.70
CA ILE A 135 -12.72 2.25 3.66
C ILE A 135 -13.77 2.99 4.50
N ALA A 136 -13.45 4.18 5.02
CA ALA A 136 -14.39 4.98 5.80
C ALA A 136 -15.61 5.40 4.98
N ASP A 137 -15.42 5.81 3.73
CA ASP A 137 -16.49 6.18 2.82
C ASP A 137 -17.35 4.96 2.45
N ALA A 138 -16.73 3.83 2.13
CA ALA A 138 -17.42 2.59 1.78
C ALA A 138 -18.31 2.08 2.92
N THR A 139 -17.83 2.10 4.15
CA THR A 139 -18.62 1.68 5.33
C THR A 139 -19.77 2.66 5.63
N ARG A 140 -19.53 3.96 5.48
CA ARG A 140 -20.59 4.98 5.60
C ARG A 140 -21.68 4.78 4.54
N ASP A 141 -21.30 4.58 3.30
CA ASP A 141 -22.23 4.42 2.18
C ASP A 141 -22.98 3.09 2.23
N ALA A 142 -22.43 2.07 2.92
CA ALA A 142 -23.13 0.85 3.30
C ALA A 142 -24.17 1.04 4.43
N GLY A 143 -24.28 2.24 5.01
CA GLY A 143 -25.27 2.60 6.04
C GLY A 143 -24.79 2.44 7.48
N PHE A 144 -23.49 2.29 7.70
CA PHE A 144 -22.89 2.13 9.04
C PHE A 144 -22.06 3.35 9.46
N GLN A 145 -21.59 3.35 10.70
CA GLN A 145 -20.61 4.33 11.13
C GLN A 145 -19.32 4.17 10.33
N PRO A 146 -18.69 5.26 9.86
CA PRO A 146 -17.44 5.18 9.13
C PRO A 146 -16.37 4.42 9.93
N LEU A 147 -15.73 3.43 9.34
CA LEU A 147 -14.60 2.74 9.94
C LEU A 147 -13.34 3.58 9.81
N LEU A 148 -12.92 4.17 10.93
CA LEU A 148 -11.72 5.00 10.98
C LEU A 148 -10.53 4.14 11.41
N LEU A 149 -9.65 3.84 10.46
CA LEU A 149 -8.43 3.08 10.74
C LEU A 149 -7.37 3.98 11.42
N ASP A 150 -6.72 3.45 12.44
CA ASP A 150 -5.60 4.14 13.09
C ASP A 150 -4.38 4.24 12.16
N PRO A 151 -3.51 5.26 12.34
CA PRO A 151 -2.24 5.33 11.64
C PRO A 151 -1.37 4.10 11.89
N ILE A 152 -0.71 3.62 10.84
CA ILE A 152 0.15 2.43 10.89
C ILE A 152 1.60 2.86 10.71
N ASP A 153 2.50 2.32 11.55
CA ASP A 153 3.94 2.45 11.38
C ASP A 153 4.45 1.36 10.43
N PHE A 154 4.49 1.69 9.15
CA PHE A 154 4.93 0.78 8.09
C PHE A 154 6.43 0.44 8.19
N ASN A 155 7.25 1.33 8.74
CA ASN A 155 8.67 1.04 8.95
C ASN A 155 8.84 -0.03 10.04
N ALA A 156 8.12 0.11 11.15
CA ALA A 156 8.14 -0.91 12.20
C ALA A 156 7.66 -2.27 11.69
N LEU A 157 6.57 -2.30 10.91
CA LEU A 157 6.08 -3.53 10.28
C LEU A 157 7.09 -4.15 9.32
N TYR A 158 7.76 -3.35 8.52
CA TYR A 158 8.79 -3.80 7.59
C TYR A 158 9.97 -4.44 8.33
N MET A 159 10.48 -3.77 9.37
CA MET A 159 11.57 -4.30 10.18
C MET A 159 11.20 -5.61 10.90
N GLN A 160 9.98 -5.68 11.43
CA GLN A 160 9.47 -6.91 12.05
C GLN A 160 9.43 -8.08 11.05
N ARG A 161 8.93 -7.86 9.83
CA ARG A 161 8.90 -8.90 8.78
C ARG A 161 10.29 -9.36 8.36
N LEU A 162 11.26 -8.44 8.27
CA LEU A 162 12.65 -8.81 7.99
C LEU A 162 13.24 -9.69 9.10
N ASP A 163 12.95 -9.36 10.36
CA ASP A 163 13.42 -10.14 11.51
C ASP A 163 12.76 -11.54 11.55
N GLU A 164 11.48 -11.62 11.25
CA GLU A 164 10.75 -12.89 11.15
C GLU A 164 11.35 -13.78 10.05
N LYS A 165 11.53 -13.23 8.84
CA LYS A 165 12.13 -13.94 7.72
C LYS A 165 13.53 -14.46 8.03
N ARG A 166 14.37 -13.62 8.67
CA ARG A 166 15.71 -14.04 9.08
C ARG A 166 15.69 -15.21 10.07
N ARG A 167 14.78 -15.18 11.06
CA ARG A 167 14.60 -16.27 12.03
C ARG A 167 14.13 -17.57 11.37
N GLU A 168 13.24 -17.47 10.39
CA GLU A 168 12.76 -18.62 9.62
C GLU A 168 13.90 -19.25 8.80
N GLU A 169 14.73 -18.43 8.15
CA GLU A 169 15.89 -18.86 7.38
C GLU A 169 16.95 -19.54 8.27
N GLU A 170 17.22 -18.98 9.46
CA GLU A 170 18.12 -19.55 10.45
C GLU A 170 17.60 -20.91 10.98
N ALA A 171 16.29 -21.02 11.23
CA ALA A 171 15.65 -22.26 11.67
C ALA A 171 15.67 -23.33 10.59
N ALA A 172 15.48 -22.95 9.31
CA ALA A 172 15.53 -23.87 8.18
C ALA A 172 16.97 -24.32 7.86
N GLY A 173 17.96 -23.43 8.02
CA GLY A 173 19.39 -23.73 7.79
C GLY A 173 20.06 -24.54 8.89
N GLY A 174 19.53 -24.53 10.12
CA GLY A 174 20.10 -25.26 11.27
C GLY A 174 19.87 -26.78 11.29
N GLY A 175 19.12 -27.33 10.33
CA GLY A 175 18.77 -28.77 10.29
C GLY A 175 19.77 -29.73 9.61
N ALA A 176 20.92 -29.25 9.12
CA ALA A 176 21.82 -30.07 8.30
C ALA A 176 23.23 -30.27 8.89
N ALA A 177 23.32 -30.55 10.19
CA ALA A 177 24.58 -31.02 10.78
C ALA A 177 24.35 -32.28 11.61
N THR A 178 24.21 -33.42 10.95
CA THR A 178 24.45 -34.75 11.57
C THR A 178 25.97 -34.93 11.66
N PRO A 179 26.55 -35.09 12.84
CA PRO A 179 27.94 -35.56 12.92
C PRO A 179 27.99 -37.04 12.52
N SER A 180 28.68 -37.32 11.44
CA SER A 180 29.10 -38.68 11.10
C SER A 180 29.99 -39.19 12.22
N ALA A 181 29.50 -40.10 13.05
CA ALA A 181 30.31 -40.90 13.96
C ALA A 181 31.20 -41.80 13.14
N GLY A 182 32.50 -41.52 13.13
CA GLY A 182 33.51 -42.47 12.63
C GLY A 182 33.65 -43.60 13.61
N GLU A 183 33.44 -44.82 13.11
CA GLU A 183 33.90 -46.05 13.77
C GLU A 183 35.34 -46.30 13.39
N ALA A 184 36.18 -46.49 14.39
CA ALA A 184 37.49 -47.11 14.29
C ALA A 184 37.37 -48.62 14.38
#